data_cbea1151bd3cbb05f3bfc34961007830
#
_entry.id   cbea1151bd3cbb05f3bfc34961007830
#
_cell.length_a   1.000
_cell.length_b   1.000
_cell.length_c   1.000
_cell.angle_alpha   90.00
_cell.angle_beta   90.00
_cell.angle_gamma   90.00
#
_symmetry.space_group_name_H-M   'P 1'
#
loop_
_entity.id
_entity.type
_entity.pdbx_description
1 polymer ?
#
loop_
_entity_poly.entity_id
_entity_poly.type
_entity_poly.pdbx_seq_one_letter_code
_entity_poly.pdbx_strand_id
1 'polypeptide(L)'
;MPGSGRAGFDGRRAWLLAFDTATSQVVVAAAALDGTLLGVTTWAAGRTHGAQLLPAIGRLTDENNLRRSRIAGVIVGTGPGAFTGLRVGIATAKALAHELHVPIVGVSTGAALLAASGAGELGVLLVPAGPNDRHLVRHAGAPVLLPGGSDPDLAPDEVLVALDLAERAPAHASERGERARVAFPAAFARIGAARLAAGDVDDLARLVPEYVSLPRGVVVEGGEVAWSRDRP
;
A
#
# COMPACT_ATOMS: atom_id res chain seq x y z
N MET A 1 -22.28 29.92 12.05
CA MET A 1 -21.15 29.17 11.52
C MET A 1 -21.54 28.66 10.15
N PRO A 2 -21.03 29.17 9.01
CA PRO A 2 -21.34 28.62 7.72
C PRO A 2 -20.55 27.35 7.49
N GLY A 3 -21.24 26.27 7.17
CA GLY A 3 -20.67 24.97 6.85
C GLY A 3 -19.73 25.08 5.66
N SER A 4 -18.55 24.48 5.79
CA SER A 4 -17.59 24.27 4.71
C SER A 4 -18.25 23.40 3.64
N GLY A 5 -18.75 24.05 2.58
CA GLY A 5 -19.28 23.37 1.42
C GLY A 5 -18.17 22.49 0.81
N ARG A 6 -18.26 21.16 0.97
CA ARG A 6 -17.63 20.24 0.06
C ARG A 6 -18.21 20.55 -1.32
N ALA A 7 -17.42 21.13 -2.19
CA ALA A 7 -17.79 21.23 -3.61
C ALA A 7 -18.14 19.81 -4.07
N GLY A 8 -19.42 19.57 -4.33
CA GLY A 8 -19.94 18.25 -4.64
C GLY A 8 -19.21 17.69 -5.85
N PHE A 9 -18.39 16.66 -5.66
CA PHE A 9 -17.82 15.92 -6.76
C PHE A 9 -18.98 15.29 -7.55
N ASP A 10 -19.13 15.68 -8.81
CA ASP A 10 -20.12 15.05 -9.69
C ASP A 10 -19.67 13.61 -9.96
N GLY A 11 -20.32 12.63 -9.33
CA GLY A 11 -20.05 11.20 -9.49
C GLY A 11 -20.17 10.66 -10.93
N ARG A 12 -20.47 11.54 -11.88
CA ARG A 12 -20.40 11.25 -13.32
C ARG A 12 -19.00 11.40 -13.89
N ARG A 13 -18.08 12.07 -13.18
CA ARG A 13 -16.68 12.20 -13.60
C ARG A 13 -15.92 10.91 -13.36
N ALA A 14 -14.86 10.69 -14.15
CA ALA A 14 -13.94 9.59 -13.95
C ALA A 14 -13.18 9.74 -12.63
N TRP A 15 -12.89 8.60 -11.97
CA TRP A 15 -12.19 8.55 -10.70
C TRP A 15 -11.31 7.31 -10.59
N LEU A 16 -10.37 7.32 -9.66
CA LEU A 16 -9.40 6.25 -9.41
C LEU A 16 -9.78 5.49 -8.15
N LEU A 17 -9.75 4.16 -8.23
CA LEU A 17 -9.86 3.28 -7.07
C LEU A 17 -8.46 2.95 -6.57
N ALA A 18 -8.19 3.24 -5.29
CA ALA A 18 -6.92 2.97 -4.66
C ALA A 18 -7.11 2.13 -3.40
N PHE A 19 -6.29 1.11 -3.18
CA PHE A 19 -6.32 0.36 -1.91
C PHE A 19 -4.98 -0.30 -1.58
N ASP A 20 -4.73 -0.41 -0.28
CA ASP A 20 -3.56 -1.04 0.29
C ASP A 20 -3.95 -2.01 1.40
N THR A 21 -3.31 -3.16 1.42
CA THR A 21 -3.56 -4.25 2.37
C THR A 21 -2.26 -4.77 3.00
N ALA A 22 -1.18 -4.00 2.88
CA ALA A 22 0.17 -4.42 3.29
C ALA A 22 0.44 -4.27 4.77
N THR A 23 -0.23 -3.31 5.44
CA THR A 23 0.01 -2.96 6.85
C THR A 23 -1.07 -3.51 7.78
N SER A 24 -0.98 -3.22 9.09
CA SER A 24 -2.03 -3.54 10.06
C SER A 24 -3.33 -2.78 9.84
N GLN A 25 -3.33 -1.80 8.94
CA GLN A 25 -4.52 -1.06 8.53
C GLN A 25 -4.76 -1.25 7.03
N VAL A 26 -5.93 -1.76 6.67
CA VAL A 26 -6.38 -1.75 5.28
C VAL A 26 -6.89 -0.36 4.93
N VAL A 27 -6.54 0.12 3.76
CA VAL A 27 -6.97 1.41 3.21
C VAL A 27 -7.70 1.16 1.90
N VAL A 28 -8.87 1.75 1.73
CA VAL A 28 -9.58 1.86 0.45
C VAL A 28 -9.94 3.32 0.22
N ALA A 29 -9.56 3.86 -0.91
CA ALA A 29 -9.79 5.26 -1.26
C ALA A 29 -10.36 5.40 -2.67
N ALA A 30 -11.21 6.38 -2.85
CA ALA A 30 -11.58 6.93 -4.13
C ALA A 30 -10.86 8.26 -4.31
N ALA A 31 -10.25 8.47 -5.47
CA ALA A 31 -9.54 9.71 -5.77
C ALA A 31 -9.95 10.27 -7.13
N ALA A 32 -9.87 11.57 -7.30
CA ALA A 32 -9.92 12.22 -8.59
C ALA A 32 -8.68 11.85 -9.42
N LEU A 33 -8.67 12.17 -10.71
CA LEU A 33 -7.56 11.82 -11.60
C LEU A 33 -6.23 12.50 -11.24
N ASP A 34 -6.28 13.58 -10.47
CA ASP A 34 -5.10 14.27 -9.91
C ASP A 34 -4.63 13.71 -8.56
N GLY A 35 -5.30 12.69 -8.05
CA GLY A 35 -5.00 12.07 -6.76
C GLY A 35 -5.68 12.70 -5.55
N THR A 36 -6.49 13.75 -5.73
CA THR A 36 -7.28 14.33 -4.65
C THR A 36 -8.31 13.33 -4.13
N LEU A 37 -8.33 13.09 -2.81
CA LEU A 37 -9.25 12.14 -2.19
C LEU A 37 -10.71 12.61 -2.32
N LEU A 38 -11.57 11.72 -2.79
CA LEU A 38 -13.02 11.88 -2.84
C LEU A 38 -13.70 11.19 -1.66
N GLY A 39 -13.12 10.08 -1.21
CA GLY A 39 -13.56 9.34 -0.06
C GLY A 39 -12.48 8.34 0.36
N VAL A 40 -12.47 7.99 1.64
CA VAL A 40 -11.55 6.99 2.20
C VAL A 40 -12.25 6.20 3.29
N THR A 41 -11.99 4.91 3.32
CA THR A 41 -12.36 4.04 4.43
C THR A 41 -11.16 3.21 4.86
N THR A 42 -11.00 3.04 6.17
CA THR A 42 -9.90 2.28 6.75
C THR A 42 -10.43 1.38 7.86
N TRP A 43 -9.79 0.25 8.06
CA TRP A 43 -10.06 -0.65 9.18
C TRP A 43 -8.81 -1.45 9.56
N ALA A 44 -8.78 -1.95 10.79
CA ALA A 44 -7.70 -2.81 11.24
C ALA A 44 -7.69 -4.11 10.45
N ALA A 45 -6.52 -4.45 9.93
CA ALA A 45 -6.29 -5.70 9.25
C ALA A 45 -6.50 -6.86 10.25
N GLY A 46 -7.35 -7.82 9.93
CA GLY A 46 -7.65 -9.01 10.72
C GLY A 46 -7.66 -10.26 9.85
N ARG A 47 -8.17 -11.37 10.36
CA ARG A 47 -8.25 -12.65 9.61
C ARG A 47 -9.20 -12.61 8.40
N THR A 48 -10.00 -11.56 8.26
CA THR A 48 -11.09 -11.43 7.28
C THR A 48 -10.86 -10.38 6.20
N HIS A 49 -9.62 -9.91 6.01
CA HIS A 49 -9.36 -8.79 5.05
C HIS A 49 -9.93 -9.06 3.66
N GLY A 50 -9.74 -10.28 3.12
CA GLY A 50 -10.21 -10.61 1.79
C GLY A 50 -11.73 -10.54 1.67
N ALA A 51 -12.46 -10.97 2.72
CA ALA A 51 -13.92 -10.95 2.71
C ALA A 51 -14.49 -9.51 2.84
N GLN A 52 -13.74 -8.59 3.41
CA GLN A 52 -14.22 -7.21 3.66
C GLN A 52 -13.86 -6.23 2.54
N LEU A 53 -12.86 -6.53 1.69
CA LEU A 53 -12.33 -5.58 0.71
C LEU A 53 -13.37 -5.17 -0.33
N LEU A 54 -14.00 -6.11 -1.02
CA LEU A 54 -15.03 -5.81 -2.01
C LEU A 54 -16.28 -5.13 -1.41
N PRO A 55 -16.83 -5.59 -0.27
CA PRO A 55 -17.88 -4.86 0.43
C PRO A 55 -17.48 -3.42 0.82
N ALA A 56 -16.24 -3.19 1.24
CA ALA A 56 -15.76 -1.85 1.59
C ALA A 56 -15.68 -0.93 0.37
N ILE A 57 -15.20 -1.45 -0.78
CA ILE A 57 -15.23 -0.73 -2.05
C ILE A 57 -16.68 -0.37 -2.43
N GLY A 58 -17.61 -1.31 -2.28
CA GLY A 58 -19.04 -1.09 -2.50
C GLY A 58 -19.58 0.07 -1.66
N ARG A 59 -19.42 -0.01 -0.33
CA ARG A 59 -19.84 1.05 0.59
C ARG A 59 -19.21 2.40 0.26
N LEU A 60 -17.90 2.45 0.01
CA LEU A 60 -17.20 3.70 -0.34
C LEU A 60 -17.82 4.35 -1.58
N THR A 61 -18.13 3.56 -2.61
CA THR A 61 -18.76 4.08 -3.83
C THR A 61 -20.16 4.62 -3.57
N ASP A 62 -20.97 3.92 -2.79
CA ASP A 62 -22.35 4.28 -2.49
C ASP A 62 -22.42 5.54 -1.60
N GLU A 63 -21.61 5.61 -0.54
CA GLU A 63 -21.52 6.75 0.40
C GLU A 63 -21.04 8.04 -0.27
N ASN A 64 -20.22 7.95 -1.32
CA ASN A 64 -19.69 9.10 -2.03
C ASN A 64 -20.39 9.36 -3.37
N ASN A 65 -21.50 8.67 -3.65
CA ASN A 65 -22.27 8.79 -4.91
C ASN A 65 -21.41 8.57 -6.17
N LEU A 66 -20.43 7.67 -6.11
CA LEU A 66 -19.53 7.36 -7.20
C LEU A 66 -20.10 6.23 -8.07
N ARG A 67 -19.98 6.36 -9.39
CA ARG A 67 -20.40 5.30 -10.33
C ARG A 67 -19.22 4.38 -10.60
N ARG A 68 -19.38 3.07 -10.34
CA ARG A 68 -18.35 2.05 -10.61
C ARG A 68 -17.93 2.03 -12.09
N SER A 69 -18.86 2.29 -13.01
CA SER A 69 -18.57 2.40 -14.44
C SER A 69 -17.72 3.63 -14.82
N ARG A 70 -17.36 4.46 -13.85
CA ARG A 70 -16.48 5.64 -14.01
C ARG A 70 -15.11 5.45 -13.36
N ILE A 71 -14.81 4.27 -12.87
CA ILE A 71 -13.45 3.93 -12.48
C ILE A 71 -12.57 4.00 -13.74
N ALA A 72 -11.53 4.83 -13.69
CA ALA A 72 -10.61 5.08 -14.79
C ALA A 72 -9.24 4.41 -14.59
N GLY A 73 -8.98 3.87 -13.40
CA GLY A 73 -7.75 3.16 -13.08
C GLY A 73 -7.78 2.59 -11.68
N VAL A 74 -6.96 1.58 -11.45
CA VAL A 74 -6.79 0.91 -10.16
C VAL A 74 -5.37 1.12 -9.66
N ILE A 75 -5.24 1.55 -8.41
CA ILE A 75 -3.98 1.74 -7.68
C ILE A 75 -3.95 0.72 -6.55
N VAL A 76 -2.87 -0.06 -6.46
CA VAL A 76 -2.74 -1.09 -5.42
C VAL A 76 -1.38 -1.04 -4.74
N GLY A 77 -1.37 -1.23 -3.41
CA GLY A 77 -0.13 -1.34 -2.64
C GLY A 77 0.64 -2.62 -2.97
N THR A 78 1.94 -2.48 -3.22
CA THR A 78 2.84 -3.62 -3.52
C THR A 78 3.69 -4.05 -2.33
N GLY A 79 3.68 -3.31 -1.22
CA GLY A 79 4.47 -3.59 -0.03
C GLY A 79 5.69 -2.67 0.14
N PRO A 80 6.64 -3.08 0.98
CA PRO A 80 6.66 -4.32 1.76
C PRO A 80 5.62 -4.36 2.87
N GLY A 81 5.25 -5.58 3.29
CA GLY A 81 4.28 -5.76 4.35
C GLY A 81 3.76 -7.20 4.50
N ALA A 82 2.57 -7.34 5.05
CA ALA A 82 1.95 -8.63 5.34
C ALA A 82 1.70 -9.46 4.08
N PHE A 83 2.36 -10.61 3.97
CA PHE A 83 2.35 -11.49 2.80
C PHE A 83 0.93 -11.87 2.30
N THR A 84 0.04 -12.26 3.22
CA THR A 84 -1.34 -12.61 2.87
C THR A 84 -2.12 -11.38 2.38
N GLY A 85 -1.96 -10.25 3.08
CA GLY A 85 -2.62 -9.00 2.70
C GLY A 85 -2.23 -8.57 1.29
N LEU A 86 -0.94 -8.51 0.98
CA LEU A 86 -0.42 -8.14 -0.34
C LEU A 86 -1.01 -9.00 -1.46
N ARG A 87 -1.07 -10.31 -1.27
CA ARG A 87 -1.64 -11.23 -2.27
C ARG A 87 -3.12 -11.00 -2.50
N VAL A 88 -3.88 -10.80 -1.43
CA VAL A 88 -5.32 -10.50 -1.51
C VAL A 88 -5.53 -9.17 -2.24
N GLY A 89 -4.80 -8.12 -1.86
CA GLY A 89 -4.90 -6.82 -2.50
C GLY A 89 -4.59 -6.89 -3.99
N ILE A 90 -3.41 -7.39 -4.35
CA ILE A 90 -2.97 -7.43 -5.76
C ILE A 90 -3.88 -8.33 -6.60
N ALA A 91 -4.30 -9.49 -6.11
CA ALA A 91 -5.23 -10.36 -6.83
C ALA A 91 -6.58 -9.66 -7.08
N THR A 92 -7.12 -8.97 -6.07
CA THR A 92 -8.36 -8.19 -6.21
C THR A 92 -8.19 -7.04 -7.21
N ALA A 93 -7.07 -6.32 -7.16
CA ALA A 93 -6.77 -5.22 -8.08
C ALA A 93 -6.70 -5.69 -9.53
N LYS A 94 -5.98 -6.79 -9.77
CA LYS A 94 -5.88 -7.41 -11.09
C LYS A 94 -7.24 -7.83 -11.64
N ALA A 95 -8.06 -8.50 -10.81
CA ALA A 95 -9.39 -8.91 -11.21
C ALA A 95 -10.28 -7.71 -11.56
N LEU A 96 -10.26 -6.66 -10.73
CA LEU A 96 -11.04 -5.44 -10.99
C LEU A 96 -10.55 -4.69 -12.23
N ALA A 97 -9.25 -4.51 -12.40
CA ALA A 97 -8.68 -3.81 -13.55
C ALA A 97 -8.97 -4.56 -14.86
N HIS A 98 -8.89 -5.90 -14.82
CA HIS A 98 -9.23 -6.76 -15.94
C HIS A 98 -10.71 -6.65 -16.34
N GLU A 99 -11.61 -6.81 -15.37
CA GLU A 99 -13.07 -6.78 -15.61
C GLU A 99 -13.55 -5.40 -16.07
N LEU A 100 -12.98 -4.34 -15.50
CA LEU A 100 -13.34 -2.95 -15.85
C LEU A 100 -12.61 -2.44 -17.11
N HIS A 101 -11.67 -3.20 -17.64
CA HIS A 101 -10.82 -2.80 -18.78
C HIS A 101 -10.10 -1.46 -18.54
N VAL A 102 -9.54 -1.27 -17.33
CA VAL A 102 -8.84 -0.04 -16.95
C VAL A 102 -7.38 -0.34 -16.57
N PRO A 103 -6.49 0.65 -16.69
CA PRO A 103 -5.10 0.48 -16.30
C PRO A 103 -4.96 0.22 -14.79
N ILE A 104 -3.86 -0.48 -14.44
CA ILE A 104 -3.46 -0.77 -13.06
C ILE A 104 -2.08 -0.21 -12.79
N VAL A 105 -1.88 0.28 -11.56
CA VAL A 105 -0.57 0.74 -11.07
C VAL A 105 -0.33 0.17 -9.67
N GLY A 106 0.82 -0.49 -9.50
CA GLY A 106 1.35 -0.86 -8.19
C GLY A 106 2.13 0.31 -7.57
N VAL A 107 1.87 0.63 -6.33
CA VAL A 107 2.62 1.66 -5.60
C VAL A 107 3.27 1.02 -4.38
N SER A 108 4.58 1.22 -4.21
CA SER A 108 5.26 0.75 -3.01
C SER A 108 4.61 1.38 -1.77
N THR A 109 4.08 0.54 -0.89
CA THR A 109 3.51 0.94 0.40
C THR A 109 4.55 1.68 1.23
N GLY A 110 5.80 1.19 1.22
CA GLY A 110 6.89 1.81 1.94
C GLY A 110 7.22 3.21 1.42
N ALA A 111 7.31 3.36 0.10
CA ALA A 111 7.56 4.67 -0.53
C ALA A 111 6.41 5.67 -0.24
N ALA A 112 5.17 5.21 -0.30
CA ALA A 112 4.01 6.05 0.00
C ALA A 112 3.96 6.47 1.50
N LEU A 113 4.34 5.58 2.43
CA LEU A 113 4.47 5.90 3.86
C LEU A 113 5.61 6.91 4.11
N LEU A 114 6.75 6.75 3.46
CA LEU A 114 7.85 7.72 3.54
C LEU A 114 7.42 9.08 3.02
N ALA A 115 6.77 9.15 1.87
CA ALA A 115 6.21 10.40 1.33
C ALA A 115 5.17 11.03 2.27
N ALA A 116 4.40 10.21 2.98
CA ALA A 116 3.40 10.66 3.95
C ALA A 116 4.01 11.11 5.29
N SER A 117 5.24 10.68 5.62
CA SER A 117 5.86 10.92 6.93
C SER A 117 6.35 12.36 7.13
N GLY A 118 6.56 13.09 6.05
CA GLY A 118 7.18 14.40 6.08
C GLY A 118 8.70 14.39 6.35
N ALA A 119 9.34 13.22 6.38
CA ALA A 119 10.78 13.08 6.62
C ALA A 119 11.64 13.42 5.38
N GLY A 120 11.01 13.65 4.22
CA GLY A 120 11.73 13.94 2.97
C GLY A 120 12.63 12.78 2.54
N GLU A 121 13.66 13.08 1.76
CA GLU A 121 14.62 12.10 1.24
C GLU A 121 15.43 11.37 2.33
N LEU A 122 15.50 11.93 3.52
CA LEU A 122 16.22 11.38 4.66
C LEU A 122 15.40 10.38 5.47
N GLY A 123 14.15 10.14 5.07
CA GLY A 123 13.26 9.20 5.73
C GLY A 123 13.72 7.75 5.59
N VAL A 124 13.77 7.04 6.72
CA VAL A 124 13.98 5.59 6.80
C VAL A 124 12.81 4.95 7.52
N LEU A 125 12.09 4.07 6.84
CA LEU A 125 10.91 3.42 7.38
C LEU A 125 11.24 2.00 7.86
N LEU A 126 10.77 1.67 9.05
CA LEU A 126 10.72 0.31 9.57
C LEU A 126 9.27 -0.17 9.62
N VAL A 127 9.01 -1.34 9.03
CA VAL A 127 7.73 -2.06 9.13
C VAL A 127 7.97 -3.53 9.46
N PRO A 128 6.98 -4.25 10.03
CA PRO A 128 7.16 -5.66 10.38
C PRO A 128 7.46 -6.53 9.16
N ALA A 129 8.37 -7.50 9.35
CA ALA A 129 8.69 -8.59 8.43
C ALA A 129 8.41 -9.95 9.09
N GLY A 130 7.30 -10.08 9.78
CA GLY A 130 6.95 -11.21 10.62
C GLY A 130 7.06 -10.89 12.11
N PRO A 131 7.12 -11.91 12.99
CA PRO A 131 7.02 -11.68 14.44
C PRO A 131 8.22 -10.92 15.02
N ASN A 132 9.42 -11.13 14.49
CA ASN A 132 10.65 -10.57 15.06
C ASN A 132 11.38 -9.63 14.10
N ASP A 133 11.39 -9.95 12.81
CA ASP A 133 12.14 -9.21 11.79
C ASP A 133 11.42 -7.94 11.36
N ARG A 134 12.14 -7.05 10.68
CA ARG A 134 11.63 -5.79 10.15
C ARG A 134 12.10 -5.59 8.71
N HIS A 135 11.30 -4.94 7.90
CA HIS A 135 11.76 -4.37 6.64
C HIS A 135 12.25 -2.95 6.89
N LEU A 136 13.43 -2.64 6.39
CA LEU A 136 13.98 -1.30 6.32
C LEU A 136 13.84 -0.78 4.90
N VAL A 137 13.16 0.36 4.75
CA VAL A 137 12.86 0.99 3.47
C VAL A 137 13.46 2.39 3.44
N ARG A 138 14.16 2.72 2.37
CA ARG A 138 14.66 4.06 2.04
C ARG A 138 14.04 4.53 0.73
N HIS A 139 14.14 5.83 0.44
CA HIS A 139 13.68 6.37 -0.84
C HIS A 139 14.44 5.77 -2.04
N ALA A 140 15.72 5.51 -1.88
CA ALA A 140 16.55 4.86 -2.88
C ALA A 140 16.86 3.40 -2.48
N GLY A 141 16.82 2.51 -3.46
CA GLY A 141 17.16 1.10 -3.28
C GLY A 141 15.97 0.20 -2.93
N ALA A 142 16.23 -1.09 -2.96
CA ALA A 142 15.25 -2.10 -2.56
C ALA A 142 15.12 -2.15 -1.02
N PRO A 143 13.95 -2.50 -0.48
CA PRO A 143 13.80 -2.77 0.94
C PRO A 143 14.74 -3.89 1.41
N VAL A 144 15.27 -3.74 2.62
CA VAL A 144 16.21 -4.70 3.22
C VAL A 144 15.56 -5.38 4.42
N LEU A 145 15.79 -6.68 4.57
CA LEU A 145 15.40 -7.42 5.76
C LEU A 145 16.37 -7.11 6.91
N LEU A 146 15.85 -6.60 8.00
CA LEU A 146 16.58 -6.38 9.26
C LEU A 146 16.17 -7.45 10.26
N PRO A 147 17.07 -8.38 10.65
CA PRO A 147 16.76 -9.42 11.61
C PRO A 147 16.33 -8.87 12.97
N GLY A 148 15.55 -9.66 13.70
CA GLY A 148 15.14 -9.32 15.07
C GLY A 148 16.34 -9.09 15.98
N GLY A 149 16.28 -8.03 16.80
CA GLY A 149 17.36 -7.64 17.70
C GLY A 149 18.49 -6.83 17.07
N SER A 150 18.52 -6.66 15.73
CA SER A 150 19.50 -5.80 15.08
C SER A 150 19.01 -4.35 15.06
N ASP A 151 19.90 -3.40 15.33
CA ASP A 151 19.59 -1.98 15.11
C ASP A 151 19.77 -1.58 13.64
N PRO A 152 18.93 -0.66 13.13
CA PRO A 152 19.15 -0.12 11.81
C PRO A 152 20.43 0.72 11.77
N ASP A 153 21.26 0.49 10.75
CA ASP A 153 22.40 1.36 10.46
C ASP A 153 21.87 2.64 9.81
N LEU A 154 21.88 3.74 10.57
CA LEU A 154 21.36 5.04 10.17
C LEU A 154 22.49 6.05 10.04
N ALA A 155 22.47 6.81 8.94
CA ALA A 155 23.31 8.01 8.84
C ALA A 155 22.85 9.06 9.87
N PRO A 156 23.74 9.98 10.30
CA PRO A 156 23.44 10.94 11.37
C PRO A 156 22.24 11.87 11.09
N ASP A 157 21.92 12.10 9.82
CA ASP A 157 20.85 12.96 9.34
C ASP A 157 19.59 12.18 8.92
N GLU A 158 19.63 10.84 8.91
CA GLU A 158 18.47 10.03 8.59
C GLU A 158 17.39 10.11 9.68
N VAL A 159 16.14 10.17 9.25
CA VAL A 159 14.95 10.33 10.10
C VAL A 159 14.18 9.03 10.16
N LEU A 160 14.26 8.35 11.30
CA LEU A 160 13.58 7.08 11.51
C LEU A 160 12.07 7.26 11.64
N VAL A 161 11.32 6.48 10.88
CA VAL A 161 9.87 6.32 10.91
C VAL A 161 9.56 4.85 11.18
N ALA A 162 8.65 4.54 12.08
CA ALA A 162 8.33 3.15 12.41
C ALA A 162 6.82 2.94 12.47
N LEU A 163 6.34 1.89 11.82
CA LEU A 163 4.92 1.57 11.76
C LEU A 163 4.69 0.10 12.16
N ASP A 164 3.64 -0.16 12.94
CA ASP A 164 3.21 -1.51 13.37
C ASP A 164 4.26 -2.30 14.17
N LEU A 165 5.20 -1.64 14.80
CA LEU A 165 6.30 -2.28 15.52
C LEU A 165 6.12 -2.31 17.03
N ALA A 166 5.11 -1.64 17.58
CA ALA A 166 4.89 -1.51 19.02
C ALA A 166 6.20 -1.11 19.77
N GLU A 167 6.61 -1.90 20.77
CA GLU A 167 7.83 -1.65 21.55
C GLU A 167 9.14 -1.98 20.80
N ARG A 168 9.07 -2.49 19.56
CA ARG A 168 10.25 -2.83 18.73
C ARG A 168 10.86 -1.64 17.99
N ALA A 169 10.40 -0.43 18.27
CA ALA A 169 10.94 0.80 17.70
C ALA A 169 10.91 1.94 18.74
N PRO A 170 11.80 2.95 18.63
CA PRO A 170 11.77 4.11 19.49
C PRO A 170 10.43 4.86 19.40
N ALA A 171 9.93 5.37 20.52
CA ALA A 171 8.64 6.06 20.62
C ALA A 171 8.49 7.19 19.58
N HIS A 172 9.52 8.03 19.45
CA HIS A 172 9.51 9.14 18.49
C HIS A 172 9.40 8.70 17.02
N ALA A 173 9.94 7.49 16.68
CA ALA A 173 9.81 6.92 15.35
C ALA A 173 8.39 6.37 15.12
N SER A 174 7.81 5.75 16.14
CA SER A 174 6.42 5.26 16.12
C SER A 174 5.42 6.40 15.98
N GLU A 175 5.63 7.52 16.68
CA GLU A 175 4.81 8.73 16.53
C GLU A 175 4.86 9.30 15.10
N ARG A 176 6.02 9.28 14.45
CA ARG A 176 6.15 9.66 13.03
C ARG A 176 5.39 8.67 12.13
N GLY A 177 5.49 7.38 12.42
CA GLY A 177 4.75 6.34 11.71
C GLY A 177 3.23 6.52 11.79
N GLU A 178 2.70 6.85 12.96
CA GLU A 178 1.26 7.12 13.11
C GLU A 178 0.82 8.38 12.36
N ARG A 179 1.65 9.44 12.34
CA ARG A 179 1.37 10.60 11.47
C ARG A 179 1.40 10.23 9.99
N ALA A 180 2.37 9.41 9.58
CA ALA A 180 2.44 8.90 8.22
C ALA A 180 1.20 8.06 7.86
N ARG A 181 0.72 7.21 8.77
CA ARG A 181 -0.51 6.41 8.61
C ARG A 181 -1.73 7.28 8.28
N VAL A 182 -1.90 8.40 8.99
CA VAL A 182 -3.01 9.33 8.76
C VAL A 182 -2.93 9.99 7.39
N ALA A 183 -1.74 10.37 6.95
CA ALA A 183 -1.50 11.04 5.66
C ALA A 183 -1.35 10.05 4.48
N PHE A 184 -1.17 8.76 4.75
CA PHE A 184 -0.90 7.71 3.78
C PHE A 184 -1.92 7.64 2.64
N PRO A 185 -3.26 7.64 2.88
CA PRO A 185 -4.22 7.50 1.78
C PRO A 185 -4.06 8.58 0.71
N ALA A 186 -3.79 9.82 1.12
CA ALA A 186 -3.60 10.93 0.19
C ALA A 186 -2.27 10.83 -0.58
N ALA A 187 -1.18 10.49 0.10
CA ALA A 187 0.11 10.31 -0.55
C ALA A 187 0.08 9.14 -1.55
N PHE A 188 -0.51 8.02 -1.14
CA PHE A 188 -0.67 6.83 -1.94
C PHE A 188 -1.49 7.08 -3.21
N ALA A 189 -2.66 7.71 -3.07
CA ALA A 189 -3.51 8.05 -4.21
C ALA A 189 -2.80 9.02 -5.19
N ARG A 190 -2.08 10.03 -4.66
CA ARG A 190 -1.35 11.00 -5.49
C ARG A 190 -0.21 10.36 -6.27
N ILE A 191 0.57 9.46 -5.66
CA ILE A 191 1.65 8.74 -6.34
C ILE A 191 1.07 7.90 -7.48
N GLY A 192 0.04 7.10 -7.21
CA GLY A 192 -0.60 6.27 -8.22
C GLY A 192 -1.25 7.07 -9.34
N ALA A 193 -1.93 8.18 -9.00
CA ALA A 193 -2.52 9.10 -9.98
C ALA A 193 -1.46 9.72 -10.91
N ALA A 194 -0.32 10.14 -10.37
CA ALA A 194 0.78 10.68 -11.14
C ALA A 194 1.35 9.65 -12.14
N ARG A 195 1.51 8.39 -11.72
CA ARG A 195 1.95 7.30 -12.61
C ARG A 195 0.93 7.05 -13.72
N LEU A 196 -0.37 6.96 -13.39
CA LEU A 196 -1.45 6.80 -14.38
C LEU A 196 -1.49 7.94 -15.37
N ALA A 197 -1.35 9.19 -14.90
CA ALA A 197 -1.33 10.37 -15.76
C ALA A 197 -0.12 10.41 -16.72
N ALA A 198 1.01 9.86 -16.27
CA ALA A 198 2.22 9.71 -17.09
C ALA A 198 2.17 8.53 -18.08
N GLY A 199 1.10 7.70 -18.03
CA GLY A 199 1.02 6.46 -18.80
C GLY A 199 1.96 5.34 -18.30
N ASP A 200 2.54 5.50 -17.11
CA ASP A 200 3.37 4.50 -16.45
C ASP A 200 2.45 3.49 -15.75
N VAL A 201 2.02 2.49 -16.51
CA VAL A 201 1.09 1.45 -16.09
C VAL A 201 1.78 0.10 -15.98
N ASP A 202 1.32 -0.73 -15.05
CA ASP A 202 1.87 -2.05 -14.84
C ASP A 202 1.15 -3.09 -15.71
N ASP A 203 1.91 -4.10 -16.13
CA ASP A 203 1.37 -5.28 -16.77
C ASP A 203 0.64 -6.15 -15.73
N LEU A 204 -0.61 -6.50 -16.03
CA LEU A 204 -1.44 -7.33 -15.15
C LEU A 204 -0.80 -8.67 -14.79
N ALA A 205 -0.09 -9.31 -15.70
CA ALA A 205 0.55 -10.59 -15.44
C ALA A 205 1.79 -10.43 -14.54
N ARG A 206 2.53 -9.36 -14.75
CA ARG A 206 3.84 -9.11 -14.10
C ARG A 206 3.74 -8.39 -12.75
N LEU A 207 2.65 -7.68 -12.46
CA LEU A 207 2.49 -7.01 -11.18
C LEU A 207 2.48 -8.04 -10.04
N VAL A 208 3.46 -7.99 -9.17
CA VAL A 208 3.65 -8.91 -8.05
C VAL A 208 3.96 -8.12 -6.79
N PRO A 209 3.77 -8.72 -5.59
CA PRO A 209 4.22 -8.10 -4.34
C PRO A 209 5.73 -7.83 -4.35
N GLU A 210 6.13 -6.77 -3.69
CA GLU A 210 7.52 -6.45 -3.40
C GLU A 210 8.03 -7.38 -2.28
N TYR A 211 8.51 -8.55 -2.68
CA TYR A 211 9.04 -9.54 -1.75
C TYR A 211 10.48 -9.19 -1.35
N VAL A 212 10.68 -8.81 -0.10
CA VAL A 212 12.02 -8.54 0.48
C VAL A 212 12.67 -9.83 0.97
N SER A 213 11.86 -10.81 1.34
CA SER A 213 12.32 -12.15 1.73
C SER A 213 11.38 -13.20 1.17
N LEU A 214 11.94 -14.32 0.76
CA LEU A 214 11.14 -15.46 0.34
C LEU A 214 10.44 -16.08 1.58
N PRO A 215 9.25 -16.67 1.41
CA PRO A 215 8.60 -17.41 2.49
C PRO A 215 9.54 -18.45 3.06
N ARG A 216 9.53 -18.65 4.38
CA ARG A 216 10.33 -19.70 5.04
C ARG A 216 10.01 -21.05 4.40
N GLY A 217 11.04 -21.74 3.92
CA GLY A 217 10.91 -23.04 3.25
C GLY A 217 11.01 -23.02 1.72
N VAL A 218 11.17 -21.86 1.11
CA VAL A 218 11.46 -21.76 -0.32
C VAL A 218 12.99 -21.66 -0.50
N VAL A 219 13.60 -22.70 -1.01
CA VAL A 219 15.00 -22.68 -1.42
C VAL A 219 15.03 -22.28 -2.90
N VAL A 220 15.74 -21.21 -3.23
CA VAL A 220 15.97 -20.79 -4.62
C VAL A 220 17.31 -21.40 -5.07
N GLU A 221 17.27 -22.46 -5.84
CA GLU A 221 18.40 -22.89 -6.66
C GLU A 221 18.21 -22.29 -8.06
N GLY A 222 19.16 -21.49 -8.51
CA GLY A 222 19.21 -21.01 -9.88
C GLY A 222 18.17 -19.96 -10.30
N GLY A 223 17.55 -19.22 -9.37
CA GLY A 223 16.66 -18.09 -9.72
C GLY A 223 15.23 -18.47 -10.14
N GLU A 224 14.87 -19.75 -10.12
CA GLU A 224 13.50 -20.22 -10.36
C GLU A 224 12.87 -20.79 -9.06
N VAL A 225 11.62 -20.44 -8.81
CA VAL A 225 10.86 -21.02 -7.67
C VAL A 225 10.43 -22.43 -8.03
N ALA A 226 11.13 -23.44 -7.50
CA ALA A 226 10.72 -24.83 -7.66
C ALA A 226 9.49 -25.12 -6.78
N TRP A 227 8.35 -25.28 -7.40
CA TRP A 227 7.20 -25.89 -6.75
C TRP A 227 7.43 -27.40 -6.69
N SER A 228 7.68 -27.94 -5.50
CA SER A 228 7.84 -29.39 -5.37
C SER A 228 6.51 -30.05 -5.73
N ARG A 229 6.50 -30.75 -6.86
CA ARG A 229 5.37 -31.61 -7.28
C ARG A 229 5.37 -32.98 -6.64
N ASP A 230 6.39 -33.30 -5.85
CA ASP A 230 6.56 -34.64 -5.30
C ASP A 230 6.61 -34.60 -3.78
N ARG A 231 5.48 -34.94 -3.16
CA ARG A 231 5.47 -35.66 -1.87
C ARG A 231 4.67 -36.95 -2.09
N PRO A 232 5.28 -38.07 -1.70
CA PRO A 232 4.60 -39.38 -1.73
C PRO A 232 3.40 -39.42 -0.77
#